data_5af06fe8bb70d00b22045782dc1d7515
#
_entry.id   5af06fe8bb70d00b22045782dc1d7515
#
_cell.length_a   1.000
_cell.length_b   1.000
_cell.length_c   1.000
_cell.angle_alpha   90.00
_cell.angle_beta   90.00
_cell.angle_gamma   90.00
#
_symmetry.space_group_name_H-M   'P 1'
#
loop_
_entity.id
_entity.type
_entity.pdbx_description
1 polymer ?
#
loop_
_entity_poly.entity_id
_entity_poly.type
_entity_poly.pdbx_seq_one_letter_code
_entity_poly.pdbx_strand_id
1 'polypeptide(L)'
;MGLVYDDKVTGGQVKYETKDFAVTLEAGKATSTDDKTSDITIDGNSYNYRSQNYQAALFDVPMGKTKLQAGFYRIGGNPNQGQMPDQHVNYYTFGVTSQLAENLRLDAGYAKANVDHTHSASDVASTSNSAYLLKLTYRNADLTKPGSFDIFAMYRRSPMLASYSNTDDWVKNVKGFRIGADYVVTKNMGLTAWYTFGKDVDTNEVNNMYRMQWNFLI
;
A
#
# COMPACT_ATOMS: atom_id res chain seq x y z
N MET A 1 7.39 -0.45 0.87
CA MET A 1 6.38 0.52 1.32
C MET A 1 5.11 0.35 0.48
N GLY A 2 4.05 -0.22 1.05
CA GLY A 2 2.84 -0.67 0.33
C GLY A 2 1.87 0.48 0.00
N LEU A 3 2.26 1.44 -0.85
CA LEU A 3 1.35 2.51 -1.28
C LEU A 3 0.53 2.18 -2.52
N VAL A 4 1.00 1.26 -3.36
CA VAL A 4 0.39 0.94 -4.65
C VAL A 4 -0.29 -0.41 -4.61
N TYR A 5 0.40 -1.44 -4.17
CA TYR A 5 -0.04 -2.81 -4.20
C TYR A 5 0.51 -3.59 -3.01
N ASP A 6 -0.35 -4.37 -2.35
CA ASP A 6 -0.04 -5.18 -1.16
C ASP A 6 -0.85 -6.48 -1.17
N ASP A 7 -1.12 -7.00 -2.35
CA ASP A 7 -1.91 -8.20 -2.57
C ASP A 7 -1.06 -9.31 -3.19
N LYS A 8 -1.68 -10.45 -3.48
CA LYS A 8 -0.99 -11.62 -4.02
C LYS A 8 -0.62 -11.44 -5.49
N VAL A 9 0.63 -11.72 -5.81
CA VAL A 9 1.11 -11.89 -7.18
C VAL A 9 1.43 -13.37 -7.43
N THR A 10 0.90 -13.92 -8.50
CA THR A 10 1.32 -15.24 -8.99
C THR A 10 2.23 -15.02 -10.18
N GLY A 11 3.50 -15.36 -10.05
CA GLY A 11 4.49 -15.09 -11.09
C GLY A 11 5.91 -15.45 -10.70
N GLY A 12 6.85 -14.77 -11.33
CA GLY A 12 8.28 -14.90 -11.07
C GLY A 12 8.89 -13.61 -10.53
N GLN A 13 9.94 -13.76 -9.73
CA GLN A 13 10.75 -12.68 -9.19
C GLN A 13 12.22 -12.99 -9.39
N VAL A 14 12.98 -11.97 -9.76
CA VAL A 14 14.45 -12.00 -9.76
C VAL A 14 14.94 -10.85 -8.88
N LYS A 15 15.76 -11.17 -7.88
CA LYS A 15 16.41 -10.18 -7.02
C LYS A 15 17.92 -10.25 -7.21
N TYR A 16 18.53 -9.09 -7.45
CA TYR A 16 19.97 -8.88 -7.38
C TYR A 16 20.27 -7.95 -6.21
N GLU A 17 21.15 -8.35 -5.33
CA GLU A 17 21.46 -7.61 -4.12
C GLU A 17 22.95 -7.54 -3.87
N THR A 18 23.43 -6.37 -3.54
CA THR A 18 24.81 -6.07 -3.10
C THR A 18 24.73 -5.36 -1.74
N LYS A 19 25.90 -5.02 -1.18
CA LYS A 19 25.97 -4.19 0.04
C LYS A 19 25.45 -2.75 -0.17
N ASP A 20 25.47 -2.26 -1.41
CA ASP A 20 25.21 -0.87 -1.74
C ASP A 20 23.80 -0.64 -2.31
N PHE A 21 23.21 -1.67 -2.93
CA PHE A 21 21.85 -1.59 -3.46
C PHE A 21 21.23 -2.98 -3.71
N ALA A 22 19.89 -2.99 -3.84
CA ALA A 22 19.17 -4.15 -4.35
C ALA A 22 18.21 -3.72 -5.48
N VAL A 23 18.08 -4.59 -6.49
CA VAL A 23 17.09 -4.47 -7.57
C VAL A 23 16.23 -5.73 -7.55
N THR A 24 14.91 -5.53 -7.56
CA THR A 24 13.95 -6.63 -7.68
C THR A 24 13.09 -6.40 -8.92
N LEU A 25 13.04 -7.39 -9.78
CA LEU A 25 12.16 -7.42 -10.95
C LEU A 25 11.10 -8.50 -10.72
N GLU A 26 9.85 -8.13 -10.95
CA GLU A 26 8.71 -9.03 -10.77
C GLU A 26 7.83 -9.01 -12.01
N ALA A 27 7.30 -10.17 -12.40
CA ALA A 27 6.33 -10.29 -13.46
C ALA A 27 5.35 -11.43 -13.17
N GLY A 28 4.07 -11.22 -13.47
CA GLY A 28 3.04 -12.21 -13.22
C GLY A 28 1.63 -11.67 -13.37
N LYS A 29 0.77 -12.19 -12.50
CA LYS A 29 -0.64 -11.77 -12.39
C LYS A 29 -0.90 -11.26 -10.99
N ALA A 30 -1.38 -10.04 -10.88
CA ALA A 30 -1.96 -9.49 -9.67
C ALA A 30 -3.37 -10.06 -9.50
N THR A 31 -3.68 -10.60 -8.34
CA THR A 31 -5.01 -11.11 -8.02
C THR A 31 -5.67 -10.10 -7.10
N SER A 32 -6.81 -9.54 -7.50
CA SER A 32 -7.62 -8.74 -6.58
C SER A 32 -8.28 -9.68 -5.56
N THR A 33 -8.10 -9.39 -4.29
CA THR A 33 -8.81 -10.08 -3.20
C THR A 33 -10.21 -9.56 -3.01
N ASP A 34 -10.56 -8.47 -3.67
CA ASP A 34 -11.91 -7.89 -3.63
C ASP A 34 -12.80 -8.60 -4.66
N ASP A 35 -13.38 -9.73 -4.27
CA ASP A 35 -14.25 -10.56 -5.11
C ASP A 35 -15.46 -9.80 -5.68
N LYS A 36 -15.83 -8.66 -5.09
CA LYS A 36 -16.99 -7.86 -5.50
C LYS A 36 -16.76 -7.07 -6.79
N THR A 37 -15.50 -6.91 -7.19
CA THR A 37 -15.12 -6.12 -8.38
C THR A 37 -14.64 -7.00 -9.53
N SER A 38 -14.76 -8.32 -9.43
CA SER A 38 -14.19 -9.25 -10.41
C SER A 38 -14.90 -9.26 -11.76
N ASP A 39 -16.20 -9.01 -11.76
CA ASP A 39 -17.00 -8.97 -12.98
C ASP A 39 -17.77 -7.65 -13.03
N ILE A 40 -17.35 -6.74 -13.90
CA ILE A 40 -17.97 -5.42 -14.07
C ILE A 40 -18.53 -5.31 -15.47
N THR A 41 -19.74 -4.79 -15.58
CA THR A 41 -20.39 -4.52 -16.87
C THR A 41 -20.15 -3.07 -17.26
N ILE A 42 -19.52 -2.85 -18.42
CA ILE A 42 -19.30 -1.54 -19.02
C ILE A 42 -19.90 -1.58 -20.42
N ASP A 43 -20.78 -0.66 -20.74
CA ASP A 43 -21.48 -0.56 -22.04
C ASP A 43 -22.14 -1.89 -22.48
N GLY A 44 -22.73 -2.62 -21.52
CA GLY A 44 -23.38 -3.90 -21.77
C GLY A 44 -22.46 -5.11 -21.90
N ASN A 45 -21.14 -4.93 -21.84
CA ASN A 45 -20.14 -5.99 -21.88
C ASN A 45 -19.63 -6.31 -20.47
N SER A 46 -19.54 -7.60 -20.15
CA SER A 46 -18.99 -8.06 -18.86
C SER A 46 -17.48 -8.26 -18.97
N TYR A 47 -16.73 -7.67 -18.04
CA TYR A 47 -15.27 -7.73 -17.96
C TYR A 47 -14.84 -8.37 -16.65
N ASN A 48 -13.87 -9.28 -16.72
CA ASN A 48 -13.32 -9.94 -15.54
C ASN A 48 -11.96 -9.32 -15.14
N TYR A 49 -11.88 -8.82 -13.91
CA TYR A 49 -10.71 -8.16 -13.35
C TYR A 49 -9.98 -9.00 -12.30
N ARG A 50 -10.31 -10.28 -12.14
CA ARG A 50 -9.73 -11.16 -11.10
C ARG A 50 -8.22 -11.30 -11.19
N SER A 51 -7.67 -11.22 -12.40
CA SER A 51 -6.24 -11.50 -12.63
C SER A 51 -5.69 -10.57 -13.69
N GLN A 52 -5.01 -9.52 -13.24
CA GLN A 52 -4.43 -8.51 -14.12
C GLN A 52 -2.93 -8.75 -14.34
N ASN A 53 -2.43 -8.35 -15.52
CA ASN A 53 -0.99 -8.38 -15.77
C ASN A 53 -0.29 -7.48 -14.75
N TYR A 54 0.80 -7.98 -14.18
CA TYR A 54 1.61 -7.29 -13.19
C TYR A 54 3.08 -7.33 -13.58
N GLN A 55 3.71 -6.19 -13.55
CA GLN A 55 5.16 -6.03 -13.71
C GLN A 55 5.63 -4.99 -12.69
N ALA A 56 6.74 -5.25 -12.03
CA ALA A 56 7.37 -4.29 -11.13
C ALA A 56 8.88 -4.29 -11.25
N ALA A 57 9.46 -3.12 -11.04
CA ALA A 57 10.89 -2.92 -10.86
C ALA A 57 11.08 -2.10 -9.58
N LEU A 58 11.73 -2.69 -8.58
CA LEU A 58 11.95 -2.09 -7.27
C LEU A 58 13.45 -1.88 -7.07
N PHE A 59 13.79 -0.74 -6.49
CA PHE A 59 15.15 -0.33 -6.25
C PHE A 59 15.32 0.13 -4.81
N ASP A 60 16.24 -0.48 -4.07
CA ASP A 60 16.53 -0.21 -2.67
C ASP A 60 18.00 0.22 -2.53
N VAL A 61 18.25 1.32 -1.84
CA VAL A 61 19.60 1.82 -1.55
C VAL A 61 19.75 2.04 -0.04
N PRO A 62 20.50 1.18 0.67
CA PRO A 62 20.86 1.40 2.06
C PRO A 62 21.92 2.51 2.17
N MET A 63 21.68 3.48 3.08
CA MET A 63 22.58 4.59 3.34
C MET A 63 22.73 4.76 4.87
N GLY A 64 23.57 3.95 5.48
CA GLY A 64 23.75 3.92 6.93
C GLY A 64 22.45 3.56 7.66
N LYS A 65 21.89 4.51 8.42
CA LYS A 65 20.62 4.34 9.14
C LYS A 65 19.37 4.65 8.30
N THR A 66 19.56 4.99 7.04
CA THR A 66 18.49 5.35 6.10
C THR A 66 18.45 4.36 4.95
N LYS A 67 17.27 4.02 4.47
CA LYS A 67 17.04 3.25 3.26
C LYS A 67 16.18 4.07 2.33
N LEU A 68 16.66 4.30 1.12
CA LEU A 68 15.89 4.88 0.03
C LEU A 68 15.28 3.77 -0.82
N GLN A 69 14.08 3.98 -1.29
CA GLN A 69 13.34 3.03 -2.12
C GLN A 69 12.72 3.77 -3.31
N ALA A 70 12.84 3.19 -4.49
CA ALA A 70 12.10 3.63 -5.67
C ALA A 70 11.41 2.42 -6.29
N GLY A 71 10.26 2.64 -6.92
CA GLY A 71 9.52 1.56 -7.56
C GLY A 71 8.77 2.04 -8.78
N PHE A 72 8.72 1.16 -9.76
CA PHE A 72 7.86 1.26 -10.92
C PHE A 72 6.97 0.03 -10.97
N TYR A 73 5.67 0.24 -11.15
CA TYR A 73 4.70 -0.84 -11.33
C TYR A 73 3.89 -0.57 -12.59
N ARG A 74 3.64 -1.63 -13.35
CA ARG A 74 2.71 -1.63 -14.47
C ARG A 74 1.69 -2.73 -14.24
N ILE A 75 0.46 -2.33 -13.99
CA ILE A 75 -0.63 -3.24 -13.62
C ILE A 75 -1.75 -3.07 -14.63
N GLY A 76 -2.38 -4.17 -15.05
CA GLY A 76 -3.53 -4.15 -15.95
C GLY A 76 -4.68 -3.31 -15.43
N GLY A 77 -5.63 -3.01 -16.29
CA GLY A 77 -6.70 -2.04 -16.02
C GLY A 77 -7.40 -2.26 -14.69
N ASN A 78 -7.70 -1.16 -14.01
CA ASN A 78 -8.39 -1.15 -12.72
C ASN A 78 -9.80 -0.59 -12.91
N PRO A 79 -10.85 -1.40 -12.67
CA PRO A 79 -12.23 -0.96 -12.85
C PRO A 79 -12.61 0.23 -11.94
N ASN A 80 -12.02 0.29 -10.74
CA ASN A 80 -12.22 1.43 -9.83
C ASN A 80 -11.64 2.75 -10.35
N GLN A 81 -10.87 2.68 -11.44
CA GLN A 81 -10.30 3.83 -12.15
C GLN A 81 -10.94 4.04 -13.52
N GLY A 82 -12.02 3.32 -13.83
CA GLY A 82 -12.70 3.39 -15.13
C GLY A 82 -11.88 2.80 -16.28
N GLN A 83 -10.90 1.96 -16.01
CA GLN A 83 -10.03 1.38 -17.03
C GLN A 83 -10.49 0.00 -17.48
N MET A 84 -10.34 -0.26 -18.77
CA MET A 84 -10.64 -1.55 -19.37
C MET A 84 -9.53 -2.58 -19.04
N PRO A 85 -9.82 -3.91 -19.07
CA PRO A 85 -8.85 -4.95 -18.74
C PRO A 85 -7.59 -4.98 -19.62
N ASP A 86 -7.67 -4.51 -20.85
CA ASP A 86 -6.58 -4.42 -21.82
C ASP A 86 -5.69 -3.18 -21.64
N GLN A 87 -6.16 -2.21 -20.85
CA GLN A 87 -5.40 -1.03 -20.48
C GLN A 87 -4.43 -1.36 -19.33
N HIS A 88 -3.59 -0.42 -18.97
CA HIS A 88 -2.70 -0.54 -17.83
C HIS A 88 -2.46 0.81 -17.17
N VAL A 89 -2.15 0.75 -15.89
CA VAL A 89 -1.70 1.89 -15.09
C VAL A 89 -0.24 1.73 -14.79
N ASN A 90 0.52 2.80 -14.96
CA ASN A 90 1.88 2.90 -14.49
C ASN A 90 1.90 3.66 -13.16
N TYR A 91 2.53 3.07 -12.14
CA TYR A 91 2.71 3.70 -10.84
C TYR A 91 4.20 3.90 -10.58
N TYR A 92 4.53 5.06 -10.06
CA TYR A 92 5.88 5.44 -9.64
C TYR A 92 5.85 5.63 -8.13
N THR A 93 6.78 5.03 -7.42
CA THR A 93 6.88 5.16 -5.96
C THR A 93 8.25 5.65 -5.56
N PHE A 94 8.28 6.43 -4.50
CA PHE A 94 9.49 6.80 -3.80
C PHE A 94 9.26 6.66 -2.30
N GLY A 95 10.24 6.13 -1.58
CA GLY A 95 10.14 5.89 -0.16
C GLY A 95 11.46 6.12 0.57
N VAL A 96 11.34 6.48 1.84
CA VAL A 96 12.44 6.63 2.78
C VAL A 96 12.05 5.95 4.08
N THR A 97 12.93 5.08 4.58
CA THR A 97 12.88 4.57 5.95
C THR A 97 14.16 5.01 6.64
N SER A 98 14.08 5.67 7.79
CA SER A 98 15.24 6.17 8.51
C SER A 98 15.11 5.95 10.02
N GLN A 99 16.17 5.44 10.64
CA GLN A 99 16.30 5.39 12.10
C GLN A 99 16.81 6.73 12.59
N LEU A 100 15.90 7.60 13.04
CA LEU A 100 16.22 8.95 13.49
C LEU A 100 16.97 8.95 14.84
N ALA A 101 16.60 8.03 15.74
CA ALA A 101 17.23 7.80 17.03
C ALA A 101 17.16 6.31 17.37
N GLU A 102 17.77 5.87 18.47
CA GLU A 102 17.80 4.45 18.87
C GLU A 102 16.42 3.78 18.86
N ASN A 103 15.41 4.50 19.31
CA ASN A 103 14.02 3.98 19.41
C ASN A 103 13.04 4.76 18.55
N LEU A 104 13.48 5.53 17.54
CA LEU A 104 12.59 6.34 16.71
C LEU A 104 12.86 6.12 15.23
N ARG A 105 11.87 5.56 14.51
CA ARG A 105 11.90 5.32 13.08
C ARG A 105 10.92 6.23 12.35
N LEU A 106 11.36 6.76 11.23
CA LEU A 106 10.56 7.48 10.26
C LEU A 106 10.40 6.63 9.00
N ASP A 107 9.18 6.47 8.54
CA ASP A 107 8.84 5.95 7.22
C ASP A 107 8.09 7.04 6.46
N ALA A 108 8.56 7.41 5.28
CA ALA A 108 7.89 8.35 4.39
C ALA A 108 7.78 7.76 2.99
N GLY A 109 6.67 8.01 2.32
CA GLY A 109 6.41 7.46 1.00
C GLY A 109 5.54 8.35 0.13
N TYR A 110 5.79 8.29 -1.16
CA TYR A 110 5.02 8.94 -2.20
C TYR A 110 4.76 7.96 -3.33
N ALA A 111 3.57 8.00 -3.88
CA ALA A 111 3.21 7.25 -5.08
C ALA A 111 2.43 8.15 -6.03
N LYS A 112 2.65 7.97 -7.33
CA LYS A 112 1.91 8.64 -8.40
C LYS A 112 1.51 7.65 -9.48
N ALA A 113 0.22 7.65 -9.84
CA ALA A 113 -0.28 6.89 -10.98
C ALA A 113 -0.27 7.77 -12.24
N ASN A 114 0.16 7.19 -13.36
CA ASN A 114 -0.10 7.73 -14.69
C ASN A 114 -1.34 7.00 -15.22
N VAL A 115 -2.49 7.63 -15.04
CA VAL A 115 -3.79 7.11 -15.48
C VAL A 115 -4.07 7.72 -16.86
N ASP A 116 -4.35 6.87 -17.84
CA ASP A 116 -4.84 7.36 -19.13
C ASP A 116 -6.32 7.73 -18.97
N HIS A 117 -6.64 9.01 -19.04
CA HIS A 117 -7.98 9.54 -18.88
C HIS A 117 -8.86 9.39 -20.14
N THR A 118 -8.36 8.80 -21.21
CA THR A 118 -9.08 8.74 -22.50
C THR A 118 -10.32 7.85 -22.45
N HIS A 119 -10.47 7.01 -21.41
CA HIS A 119 -11.61 6.11 -21.24
C HIS A 119 -12.10 6.08 -19.77
N SER A 120 -12.23 7.24 -19.13
CA SER A 120 -12.90 7.24 -17.82
C SER A 120 -14.39 7.03 -18.05
N ALA A 121 -14.94 5.94 -17.48
CA ALA A 121 -16.35 5.89 -17.23
C ALA A 121 -16.75 7.18 -16.49
N SER A 122 -17.81 7.83 -16.92
CA SER A 122 -18.26 9.16 -16.49
C SER A 122 -18.49 9.32 -14.98
N ASP A 123 -18.27 8.27 -14.20
CA ASP A 123 -18.59 8.20 -12.78
C ASP A 123 -17.36 8.19 -11.84
N VAL A 124 -16.12 8.25 -12.36
CA VAL A 124 -14.95 8.38 -11.50
C VAL A 124 -14.72 9.86 -11.18
N ALA A 125 -15.34 10.30 -10.10
CA ALA A 125 -15.28 11.69 -9.64
C ALA A 125 -13.87 12.12 -9.16
N SER A 126 -12.94 11.18 -8.90
CA SER A 126 -11.61 11.50 -8.38
C SER A 126 -10.63 11.82 -9.50
N THR A 127 -10.03 13.01 -9.43
CA THR A 127 -8.93 13.44 -10.31
C THR A 127 -7.56 13.24 -9.66
N SER A 128 -7.52 12.78 -8.41
CA SER A 128 -6.29 12.72 -7.62
C SER A 128 -5.55 11.38 -7.83
N ASN A 129 -4.37 11.46 -8.42
CA ASN A 129 -3.51 10.33 -8.77
C ASN A 129 -2.23 10.23 -7.94
N SER A 130 -2.15 10.92 -6.81
CA SER A 130 -0.96 10.91 -5.94
C SER A 130 -1.30 10.54 -4.51
N ALA A 131 -0.62 9.53 -3.98
CA ALA A 131 -0.70 9.09 -2.59
C ALA A 131 0.57 9.45 -1.83
N TYR A 132 0.46 9.64 -0.52
CA TYR A 132 1.61 9.82 0.35
C TYR A 132 1.35 9.30 1.76
N LEU A 133 2.45 8.97 2.43
CA LEU A 133 2.51 8.42 3.78
C LEU A 133 3.62 9.09 4.56
N LEU A 134 3.37 9.39 5.81
CA LEU A 134 4.37 9.75 6.81
C LEU A 134 4.04 9.00 8.10
N LYS A 135 4.95 8.15 8.58
CA LYS A 135 4.76 7.36 9.81
C LYS A 135 5.98 7.54 10.72
N LEU A 136 5.72 7.84 11.98
CA LEU A 136 6.70 7.79 13.06
C LEU A 136 6.37 6.61 13.95
N THR A 137 7.38 5.81 14.25
CA THR A 137 7.26 4.65 15.15
C THR A 137 8.27 4.77 16.28
N TYR A 138 7.79 4.73 17.52
CA TYR A 138 8.62 4.69 18.71
C TYR A 138 8.73 3.26 19.23
N ARG A 139 9.96 2.78 19.41
CA ARG A 139 10.34 1.42 19.75
C ARG A 139 10.02 0.41 18.63
N ASN A 140 10.05 -0.88 18.99
CA ASN A 140 9.76 -1.98 18.10
C ASN A 140 9.18 -3.15 18.89
N ALA A 141 7.99 -3.58 18.54
CA ALA A 141 7.40 -4.81 19.02
C ALA A 141 8.09 -6.00 18.33
N ASP A 142 8.64 -6.92 19.11
CA ASP A 142 9.33 -8.11 18.64
C ASP A 142 8.62 -9.34 19.26
N LEU A 143 7.91 -10.09 18.44
CA LEU A 143 7.14 -11.26 18.88
C LEU A 143 7.96 -12.32 19.62
N THR A 144 9.28 -12.29 19.50
CA THR A 144 10.17 -13.17 20.28
C THR A 144 10.45 -12.66 21.68
N LYS A 145 10.11 -11.38 21.98
CA LYS A 145 10.42 -10.68 23.24
C LYS A 145 9.15 -10.25 23.95
N PRO A 146 8.61 -11.05 24.90
CA PRO A 146 7.47 -10.64 25.71
C PRO A 146 7.69 -9.31 26.42
N GLY A 147 6.65 -8.45 26.45
CA GLY A 147 6.71 -7.11 27.00
C GLY A 147 7.27 -6.06 26.05
N SER A 148 7.81 -6.44 24.88
CA SER A 148 8.18 -5.46 23.87
C SER A 148 6.94 -4.80 23.24
N PHE A 149 7.08 -3.55 22.83
CA PHE A 149 6.00 -2.79 22.21
C PHE A 149 6.51 -1.76 21.25
N ASP A 150 5.64 -1.30 20.38
CA ASP A 150 5.80 -0.04 19.67
C ASP A 150 4.53 0.81 19.75
N ILE A 151 4.71 2.10 19.48
CA ILE A 151 3.63 3.07 19.33
C ILE A 151 3.91 3.83 18.05
N PHE A 152 2.90 4.01 17.22
CA PHE A 152 3.05 4.76 15.99
C PHE A 152 1.97 5.83 15.78
N ALA A 153 2.38 6.88 15.08
CA ALA A 153 1.49 7.88 14.51
C ALA A 153 1.76 7.98 13.02
N MET A 154 0.70 8.04 12.22
CA MET A 154 0.80 8.06 10.76
C MET A 154 -0.19 9.05 10.18
N TYR A 155 0.25 9.83 9.20
CA TYR A 155 -0.64 10.50 8.26
C TYR A 155 -0.55 9.82 6.90
N ARG A 156 -1.68 9.52 6.29
CA ARG A 156 -1.76 8.93 4.95
C ARG A 156 -2.87 9.56 4.13
N ARG A 157 -2.60 9.74 2.86
CA ARG A 157 -3.58 10.07 1.83
C ARG A 157 -3.45 9.05 0.73
N SER A 158 -4.54 8.33 0.44
CA SER A 158 -4.59 7.27 -0.55
C SER A 158 -5.81 7.44 -1.45
N PRO A 159 -5.74 8.32 -2.47
CA PRO A 159 -6.84 8.50 -3.41
C PRO A 159 -7.10 7.25 -4.22
N MET A 160 -8.33 7.13 -4.77
CA MET A 160 -8.77 5.99 -5.56
C MET A 160 -7.82 5.68 -6.73
N LEU A 161 -7.34 6.70 -7.45
CA LEU A 161 -6.50 6.54 -8.63
C LEU A 161 -5.02 6.25 -8.32
N ALA A 162 -4.57 6.50 -7.09
CA ALA A 162 -3.14 6.40 -6.75
C ALA A 162 -2.72 5.03 -6.20
N SER A 163 -3.67 4.12 -5.95
CA SER A 163 -3.42 2.80 -5.38
C SER A 163 -4.23 1.75 -6.14
N TYR A 164 -3.61 0.64 -6.47
CA TYR A 164 -4.30 -0.47 -7.14
C TYR A 164 -5.12 -1.29 -6.15
N SER A 165 -4.57 -1.64 -5.00
CA SER A 165 -5.26 -2.36 -3.93
C SER A 165 -5.21 -1.59 -2.60
N ASN A 166 -6.03 -2.01 -1.64
CA ASN A 166 -5.90 -1.53 -0.27
C ASN A 166 -4.59 -2.06 0.33
N THR A 167 -3.87 -1.20 1.02
CA THR A 167 -2.59 -1.54 1.62
C THR A 167 -2.58 -1.20 3.10
N ASP A 168 -1.93 -2.03 3.94
CA ASP A 168 -1.80 -1.83 5.38
C ASP A 168 -3.16 -1.59 6.08
N ASP A 169 -4.22 -2.29 5.68
CA ASP A 169 -5.59 -2.08 6.18
C ASP A 169 -6.09 -0.63 6.05
N TRP A 170 -5.56 0.12 5.10
CA TRP A 170 -6.02 1.47 4.81
C TRP A 170 -7.04 1.44 3.69
N VAL A 171 -8.24 1.95 3.96
CA VAL A 171 -9.30 2.00 2.95
C VAL A 171 -8.92 2.98 1.82
N LYS A 172 -9.22 2.59 0.57
CA LYS A 172 -9.02 3.46 -0.60
C LYS A 172 -9.86 4.73 -0.47
N ASN A 173 -9.39 5.77 -1.13
CA ASN A 173 -10.00 7.11 -1.15
C ASN A 173 -10.10 7.79 0.21
N VAL A 174 -9.24 7.42 1.17
CA VAL A 174 -9.24 8.01 2.52
C VAL A 174 -7.93 8.76 2.77
N LYS A 175 -8.05 9.93 3.40
CA LYS A 175 -6.96 10.72 3.99
C LYS A 175 -7.18 10.87 5.48
N GLY A 176 -6.12 10.87 6.28
CA GLY A 176 -6.27 11.07 7.72
C GLY A 176 -5.07 10.66 8.55
N PHE A 177 -5.27 10.73 9.86
CA PHE A 177 -4.30 10.33 10.85
C PHE A 177 -4.68 8.99 11.48
N ARG A 178 -3.68 8.13 11.68
CA ARG A 178 -3.81 6.90 12.44
C ARG A 178 -2.84 6.93 13.61
N ILE A 179 -3.31 6.54 14.78
CA ILE A 179 -2.49 6.24 15.94
C ILE A 179 -2.70 4.76 16.29
N GLY A 180 -1.66 4.12 16.74
CA GLY A 180 -1.76 2.71 17.11
C GLY A 180 -0.57 2.23 17.92
N ALA A 181 -0.69 1.01 18.42
CA ALA A 181 0.34 0.33 19.17
C ALA A 181 0.32 -1.17 18.91
N ASP A 182 1.48 -1.77 18.95
CA ASP A 182 1.69 -3.21 19.01
C ASP A 182 2.27 -3.57 20.38
N TYR A 183 1.80 -4.65 21.01
CA TYR A 183 2.28 -5.16 22.29
C TYR A 183 2.44 -6.67 22.25
N VAL A 184 3.59 -7.16 22.67
CA VAL A 184 3.88 -8.59 22.74
C VAL A 184 3.54 -9.11 24.14
N VAL A 185 2.43 -9.87 24.22
CA VAL A 185 1.90 -10.38 25.48
C VAL A 185 2.72 -11.56 26.00
N THR A 186 2.98 -12.52 25.13
CA THR A 186 3.87 -13.65 25.37
C THR A 186 4.70 -13.93 24.12
N LYS A 187 5.69 -14.81 24.21
CA LYS A 187 6.45 -15.23 23.03
C LYS A 187 5.51 -15.74 21.94
N ASN A 188 5.69 -15.24 20.73
CA ASN A 188 4.91 -15.54 19.54
C ASN A 188 3.43 -15.09 19.58
N MET A 189 3.04 -14.25 20.56
CA MET A 189 1.68 -13.73 20.65
C MET A 189 1.69 -12.24 20.94
N GLY A 190 1.10 -11.46 20.05
CA GLY A 190 0.99 -10.01 20.16
C GLY A 190 -0.43 -9.50 19.95
N LEU A 191 -0.65 -8.29 20.41
CA LEU A 191 -1.87 -7.51 20.22
C LEU A 191 -1.54 -6.26 19.45
N THR A 192 -2.25 -6.02 18.36
CA THR A 192 -2.24 -4.77 17.59
C THR A 192 -3.54 -4.03 17.83
N ALA A 193 -3.48 -2.74 18.12
CA ALA A 193 -4.65 -1.88 18.16
C ALA A 193 -4.36 -0.54 17.52
N TRP A 194 -5.33 -0.02 16.72
CA TRP A 194 -5.20 1.30 16.13
C TRP A 194 -6.56 1.95 15.86
N TYR A 195 -6.52 3.27 15.75
CA TYR A 195 -7.65 4.12 15.35
C TYR A 195 -7.22 5.11 14.28
N THR A 196 -8.05 5.26 13.24
CA THR A 196 -7.87 6.21 12.14
C THR A 196 -8.96 7.27 12.19
N PHE A 197 -8.53 8.52 12.28
CA PHE A 197 -9.37 9.70 12.06
C PHE A 197 -9.33 10.02 10.56
N GLY A 198 -10.25 9.44 9.82
CA GLY A 198 -10.26 9.47 8.36
C GLY A 198 -11.34 10.39 7.80
N LYS A 199 -11.08 10.85 6.58
CA LYS A 199 -12.05 11.50 5.71
C LYS A 199 -11.89 10.99 4.29
N ASP A 200 -12.99 10.88 3.57
CA ASP A 200 -12.94 10.66 2.13
C ASP A 200 -12.12 11.77 1.44
N VAL A 201 -11.33 11.41 0.44
CA VAL A 201 -10.42 12.35 -0.23
C VAL A 201 -11.20 13.40 -1.03
N ASP A 202 -12.29 12.99 -1.67
CA ASP A 202 -13.05 13.81 -2.63
C ASP A 202 -14.21 14.53 -1.93
N THR A 203 -15.01 13.82 -1.13
CA THR A 203 -16.21 14.38 -0.50
C THR A 203 -15.95 15.03 0.87
N ASN A 204 -14.81 14.73 1.52
CA ASN A 204 -14.48 15.08 2.90
C ASN A 204 -15.42 14.49 3.96
N GLU A 205 -16.28 13.56 3.61
CA GLU A 205 -17.10 12.83 4.55
C GLU A 205 -16.25 12.05 5.55
N VAL A 206 -16.71 11.99 6.81
CA VAL A 206 -15.98 11.30 7.88
C VAL A 206 -15.96 9.80 7.61
N ASN A 207 -14.78 9.21 7.64
CA ASN A 207 -14.54 7.78 7.46
C ASN A 207 -13.51 7.29 8.50
N ASN A 208 -13.99 7.13 9.73
CA ASN A 208 -13.16 6.64 10.83
C ASN A 208 -13.12 5.13 10.83
N MET A 209 -11.95 4.58 11.19
CA MET A 209 -11.72 3.15 11.26
C MET A 209 -10.99 2.80 12.56
N TYR A 210 -11.26 1.62 13.08
CA TYR A 210 -10.52 1.05 14.20
C TYR A 210 -10.27 -0.45 13.96
N ARG A 211 -9.22 -0.96 14.58
CA ARG A 211 -8.92 -2.39 14.59
C ARG A 211 -8.31 -2.78 15.92
N MET A 212 -8.64 -3.99 16.33
CA MET A 212 -7.96 -4.73 17.38
C MET A 212 -7.75 -6.15 16.90
N GLN A 213 -6.52 -6.63 16.94
CA GLN A 213 -6.15 -7.93 16.38
C GLN A 213 -5.14 -8.64 17.24
N TRP A 214 -5.35 -9.94 17.43
CA TRP A 214 -4.35 -10.85 17.96
C TRP A 214 -3.48 -11.41 16.83
N ASN A 215 -2.18 -11.40 17.04
CA ASN A 215 -1.19 -11.92 16.10
C ASN A 215 -0.51 -13.12 16.75
N PHE A 216 -0.46 -14.24 16.03
CA PHE A 216 0.19 -15.46 16.47
C PHE A 216 1.26 -15.85 15.44
N LEU A 217 2.47 -16.13 15.91
CA LEU A 217 3.53 -16.73 15.11
C LEU A 217 3.57 -18.22 15.43
N ILE A 218 3.25 -19.06 14.44
CA ILE A 218 3.21 -20.53 14.55
C ILE A 218 4.50 -21.11 13.97
#